data_5d1123225673d7b7fc8bf2772ba3dfc9
#
_entry.id   5d1123225673d7b7fc8bf2772ba3dfc9
#
_cell.length_a   1.000
_cell.length_b   1.000
_cell.length_c   1.000
_cell.angle_alpha   90.00
_cell.angle_beta   90.00
_cell.angle_gamma   90.00
#
_symmetry.space_group_name_H-M   'P 1'
#
loop_
_entity.id
_entity.type
_entity.pdbx_description
1 polymer ?
#
loop_
_entity_poly.entity_id
_entity_poly.type
_entity_poly.pdbx_seq_one_letter_code
_entity_poly.pdbx_strand_id
1 'polypeptide(L)'
;MGISPYPASVLLPETEKPYPTLIEFLSKRFPRVPAALWQCRLARGKLLDDNGEPLDPAAPYRPGSRVFYFREVEAEEVIPFKERILFQDDQILVCCKPHFLPVTPVGRFVEQSLLNRLRLSTGLHDLVPLHRIDRETAGLVLFSVNPTTRSRYYDLFKRGEVRKEYQALAPVAALPARRHWRVENRLVPGEPWFRMQVVPGAVNARSEIELTEVVDGLGRFRLAPLTGKTHQLRVHLSGLGFPILNDRLYPRLQDQAPDDFDRPLRLLARRLAFVDPVTGVSREFQSDRELL
;
A
#
# COMPACT_ATOMS: atom_id res chain seq x y z
N MET A 1 -13.49 1.43 19.44
CA MET A 1 -12.12 0.88 19.55
C MET A 1 -11.96 -0.14 18.43
N GLY A 2 -11.02 0.07 17.52
CA GLY A 2 -10.72 -0.88 16.44
C GLY A 2 -9.59 -1.82 16.87
N ILE A 3 -9.75 -3.13 16.65
CA ILE A 3 -8.73 -4.14 16.93
C ILE A 3 -8.51 -4.94 15.65
N SER A 4 -7.26 -5.04 15.20
CA SER A 4 -6.97 -5.87 14.02
C SER A 4 -7.42 -7.32 14.27
N PRO A 5 -8.23 -7.92 13.38
CA PRO A 5 -8.68 -9.31 13.54
C PRO A 5 -7.52 -10.32 13.34
N TYR A 6 -6.38 -9.87 12.81
CA TYR A 6 -5.20 -10.69 12.60
C TYR A 6 -3.99 -10.06 13.28
N PRO A 7 -3.11 -10.87 13.90
CA PRO A 7 -1.91 -10.35 14.53
C PRO A 7 -0.91 -9.83 13.50
N ALA A 8 -0.26 -8.73 13.84
CA ALA A 8 0.99 -8.34 13.22
C ALA A 8 2.13 -9.11 13.89
N SER A 9 3.25 -9.30 13.19
CA SER A 9 4.41 -9.95 13.77
C SER A 9 5.71 -9.18 13.53
N VAL A 10 6.65 -9.36 14.42
CA VAL A 10 8.01 -8.84 14.30
C VAL A 10 9.02 -9.94 14.64
N LEU A 11 9.98 -10.14 13.75
CA LEU A 11 11.12 -11.02 14.00
C LEU A 11 12.12 -10.25 14.88
N LEU A 12 12.61 -10.89 15.93
CA LEU A 12 13.66 -10.36 16.78
C LEU A 12 15.03 -10.66 16.14
N PRO A 13 15.73 -9.65 15.59
CA PRO A 13 16.95 -9.89 14.84
C PRO A 13 18.08 -10.42 15.73
N GLU A 14 18.96 -11.22 15.15
CA GLU A 14 20.26 -11.48 15.75
C GLU A 14 21.12 -10.22 15.68
N THR A 15 21.71 -9.84 16.77
CA THR A 15 22.57 -8.65 16.89
C THR A 15 23.79 -8.96 17.74
N GLU A 16 24.93 -8.33 17.44
CA GLU A 16 26.16 -8.48 18.24
C GLU A 16 25.95 -8.05 19.71
N LYS A 17 25.06 -7.09 19.95
CA LYS A 17 24.64 -6.64 21.28
C LYS A 17 23.14 -6.82 21.40
N PRO A 18 22.66 -7.94 21.97
CA PRO A 18 21.25 -8.15 22.20
C PRO A 18 20.62 -7.06 23.06
N TYR A 19 19.36 -6.76 22.80
CA TYR A 19 18.62 -5.81 23.63
C TYR A 19 18.42 -6.39 25.04
N PRO A 20 18.56 -5.57 26.11
CA PRO A 20 18.33 -6.00 27.47
C PRO A 20 16.93 -6.59 27.70
N THR A 21 15.92 -6.00 27.05
CA THR A 21 14.53 -6.44 27.18
C THR A 21 13.79 -6.41 25.83
N LEU A 22 12.72 -7.20 25.73
CA LEU A 22 11.80 -7.15 24.60
C LEU A 22 11.19 -5.75 24.41
N ILE A 23 10.82 -5.08 25.50
CA ILE A 23 10.21 -3.74 25.47
C ILE A 23 11.16 -2.69 24.90
N GLU A 24 12.44 -2.76 25.22
CA GLU A 24 13.43 -1.84 24.66
C GLU A 24 13.57 -2.01 23.14
N PHE A 25 13.64 -3.24 22.66
CA PHE A 25 13.61 -3.54 21.24
C PHE A 25 12.35 -2.99 20.56
N LEU A 26 11.15 -3.31 21.09
CA LEU A 26 9.88 -2.88 20.52
C LEU A 26 9.77 -1.35 20.47
N SER A 27 10.22 -0.66 21.53
CA SER A 27 10.21 0.80 21.61
C SER A 27 11.14 1.43 20.56
N LYS A 28 12.31 0.85 20.35
CA LYS A 28 13.27 1.32 19.33
C LYS A 28 12.79 0.99 17.90
N ARG A 29 12.19 -0.17 17.72
CA ARG A 29 11.66 -0.62 16.43
C ARG A 29 10.42 0.16 16.00
N PHE A 30 9.61 0.57 16.97
CA PHE A 30 8.35 1.28 16.77
C PHE A 30 8.30 2.59 17.57
N PRO A 31 9.09 3.60 17.19
CA PRO A 31 9.30 4.83 18.00
C PRO A 31 8.03 5.68 18.19
N ARG A 32 6.98 5.40 17.41
CA ARG A 32 5.66 6.06 17.56
C ARG A 32 4.74 5.38 18.56
N VAL A 33 5.11 4.21 19.08
CA VAL A 33 4.35 3.49 20.11
C VAL A 33 5.06 3.69 21.44
N PRO A 34 4.44 4.36 22.41
CA PRO A 34 5.03 4.59 23.72
C PRO A 34 5.43 3.27 24.40
N ALA A 35 6.57 3.26 25.10
CA ALA A 35 7.04 2.10 25.85
C ALA A 35 6.01 1.59 26.86
N ALA A 36 5.29 2.51 27.52
CA ALA A 36 4.21 2.19 28.47
C ALA A 36 3.08 1.39 27.81
N LEU A 37 2.79 1.64 26.52
CA LEU A 37 1.77 0.87 25.80
C LEU A 37 2.25 -0.56 25.52
N TRP A 38 3.54 -0.75 25.20
CA TRP A 38 4.12 -2.08 25.05
C TRP A 38 4.13 -2.86 26.37
N GLN A 39 4.49 -2.20 27.47
CA GLN A 39 4.41 -2.78 28.81
C GLN A 39 2.98 -3.20 29.17
N CYS A 40 2.00 -2.33 28.92
CA CYS A 40 0.59 -2.63 29.15
C CYS A 40 0.11 -3.83 28.32
N ARG A 41 0.51 -3.91 27.04
CA ARG A 41 0.18 -5.06 26.17
C ARG A 41 0.80 -6.35 26.67
N LEU A 42 2.05 -6.33 27.09
CA LEU A 42 2.74 -7.48 27.64
C LEU A 42 2.05 -7.97 28.93
N ALA A 43 1.80 -7.06 29.88
CA ALA A 43 1.13 -7.37 31.14
C ALA A 43 -0.32 -7.91 30.95
N ARG A 44 -0.97 -7.56 29.84
CA ARG A 44 -2.33 -8.05 29.48
C ARG A 44 -2.32 -9.30 28.60
N GLY A 45 -1.16 -9.94 28.38
CA GLY A 45 -1.05 -11.12 27.52
C GLY A 45 -1.35 -10.86 26.03
N LYS A 46 -1.18 -9.61 25.56
CA LYS A 46 -1.45 -9.23 24.15
C LYS A 46 -0.21 -9.30 23.25
N LEU A 47 0.92 -9.75 23.79
CA LEU A 47 2.12 -10.12 23.02
C LEU A 47 2.21 -11.65 23.09
N LEU A 48 2.26 -12.29 21.92
CA LEU A 48 2.21 -13.75 21.81
C LEU A 48 3.53 -14.25 21.20
N ASP A 49 3.88 -15.49 21.54
CA ASP A 49 4.99 -16.22 20.93
C ASP A 49 4.62 -16.88 19.59
N ASP A 50 5.54 -17.70 19.05
CA ASP A 50 5.33 -18.47 17.81
C ASP A 50 4.23 -19.54 17.93
N ASN A 51 3.84 -19.94 19.12
CA ASN A 51 2.76 -20.91 19.40
C ASN A 51 1.41 -20.23 19.63
N GLY A 52 1.39 -18.88 19.64
CA GLY A 52 0.19 -18.09 19.95
C GLY A 52 -0.09 -17.95 21.47
N GLU A 53 0.87 -18.34 22.32
CA GLU A 53 0.75 -18.22 23.77
C GLU A 53 1.23 -16.85 24.26
N PRO A 54 0.58 -16.27 25.28
CA PRO A 54 1.00 -15.01 25.87
C PRO A 54 2.44 -15.06 26.39
N LEU A 55 3.22 -14.06 26.04
CA LEU A 55 4.58 -13.91 26.57
C LEU A 55 4.52 -13.49 28.04
N ASP A 56 5.42 -14.06 28.86
CA ASP A 56 5.64 -13.67 30.25
C ASP A 56 6.04 -12.19 30.32
N PRO A 57 5.50 -11.39 31.27
CA PRO A 57 5.92 -10.01 31.49
C PRO A 57 7.45 -9.82 31.70
N ALA A 58 8.13 -10.83 32.22
CA ALA A 58 9.58 -10.87 32.41
C ALA A 58 10.32 -11.50 31.21
N ALA A 59 9.63 -11.81 30.09
CA ALA A 59 10.24 -12.46 28.94
C ALA A 59 11.46 -11.70 28.44
N PRO A 60 12.62 -12.36 28.32
CA PRO A 60 13.85 -11.74 27.80
C PRO A 60 13.74 -11.53 26.30
N TYR A 61 14.57 -10.63 25.77
CA TYR A 61 14.80 -10.57 24.33
C TYR A 61 15.44 -11.88 23.84
N ARG A 62 14.80 -12.57 22.90
CA ARG A 62 15.27 -13.82 22.31
C ARG A 62 15.52 -13.64 20.82
N PRO A 63 16.78 -13.46 20.37
CA PRO A 63 17.10 -13.37 18.94
C PRO A 63 16.55 -14.56 18.15
N GLY A 64 16.14 -14.34 16.92
CA GLY A 64 15.58 -15.36 16.03
C GLY A 64 14.11 -15.72 16.30
N SER A 65 13.54 -15.39 17.48
CA SER A 65 12.13 -15.61 17.75
C SER A 65 11.22 -14.55 17.10
N ARG A 66 9.94 -14.86 16.97
CA ARG A 66 8.93 -13.93 16.44
C ARG A 66 7.96 -13.57 17.55
N VAL A 67 7.57 -12.31 17.59
CA VAL A 67 6.55 -11.81 18.52
C VAL A 67 5.36 -11.37 17.70
N PHE A 68 4.17 -11.83 18.11
CA PHE A 68 2.90 -11.45 17.51
C PHE A 68 2.14 -10.50 18.43
N TYR A 69 1.42 -9.56 17.84
CA TYR A 69 0.59 -8.60 18.59
C TYR A 69 -0.57 -8.10 17.75
N PHE A 70 -1.69 -7.84 18.42
CA PHE A 70 -2.84 -7.21 17.76
C PHE A 70 -2.69 -5.70 17.81
N ARG A 71 -2.86 -5.07 16.66
CA ARG A 71 -2.89 -3.61 16.59
C ARG A 71 -4.25 -3.12 17.07
N GLU A 72 -4.22 -2.07 17.88
CA GLU A 72 -5.41 -1.44 18.48
C GLU A 72 -5.37 0.06 18.21
N VAL A 73 -6.54 0.64 17.94
CA VAL A 73 -6.75 2.09 17.81
C VAL A 73 -7.99 2.50 18.60
N GLU A 74 -7.99 3.72 19.15
CA GLU A 74 -9.09 4.21 19.97
C GLU A 74 -10.39 4.34 19.16
N ALA A 75 -10.28 4.86 17.95
CA ALA A 75 -11.38 4.97 17.01
C ALA A 75 -10.88 4.67 15.59
N GLU A 76 -11.68 3.97 14.81
CA GLU A 76 -11.43 3.73 13.41
C GLU A 76 -12.64 4.16 12.60
N GLU A 77 -12.39 5.03 11.62
CA GLU A 77 -13.41 5.50 10.72
C GLU A 77 -13.81 4.38 9.76
N VAL A 78 -15.09 4.16 9.62
CA VAL A 78 -15.61 3.17 8.65
C VAL A 78 -15.52 3.76 7.25
N ILE A 79 -14.83 3.06 6.37
CA ILE A 79 -14.79 3.40 4.94
C ILE A 79 -16.04 2.85 4.27
N PRO A 80 -16.97 3.73 3.77
CA PRO A 80 -18.30 3.30 3.33
C PRO A 80 -18.31 2.61 1.96
N PHE A 81 -17.16 2.51 1.32
CA PHE A 81 -17.02 1.92 0.00
C PHE A 81 -16.62 0.45 0.09
N LYS A 82 -17.21 -0.38 -0.78
CA LYS A 82 -16.90 -1.81 -0.86
C LYS A 82 -15.86 -2.09 -1.93
N GLU A 83 -15.00 -3.03 -1.64
CA GLU A 83 -14.13 -3.70 -2.59
C GLU A 83 -14.91 -4.70 -3.46
N ARG A 84 -14.36 -5.07 -4.63
CA ARG A 84 -14.93 -6.11 -5.51
C ARG A 84 -13.86 -7.11 -5.90
N ILE A 85 -14.11 -8.39 -5.61
CA ILE A 85 -13.29 -9.48 -6.12
C ILE A 85 -13.64 -9.65 -7.60
N LEU A 86 -12.64 -9.54 -8.48
CA LEU A 86 -12.79 -9.70 -9.92
C LEU A 86 -12.41 -11.10 -10.38
N PHE A 87 -11.47 -11.72 -9.65
CA PHE A 87 -11.01 -13.07 -9.96
C PHE A 87 -10.44 -13.73 -8.70
N GLN A 88 -10.64 -15.03 -8.59
CA GLN A 88 -10.03 -15.86 -7.56
C GLN A 88 -9.84 -17.28 -8.09
N ASP A 89 -8.65 -17.84 -7.85
CA ASP A 89 -8.36 -19.27 -8.01
C ASP A 89 -7.50 -19.75 -6.82
N ASP A 90 -6.94 -20.94 -6.90
CA ASP A 90 -6.12 -21.54 -5.83
C ASP A 90 -4.77 -20.84 -5.65
N GLN A 91 -4.36 -19.96 -6.56
CA GLN A 91 -3.07 -19.30 -6.54
C GLN A 91 -3.16 -17.82 -6.20
N ILE A 92 -4.14 -17.11 -6.78
CA ILE A 92 -4.26 -15.66 -6.71
C ILE A 92 -5.69 -15.20 -6.48
N LEU A 93 -5.81 -13.99 -5.93
CA LEU A 93 -7.04 -13.23 -5.90
C LEU A 93 -6.75 -11.83 -6.43
N VAL A 94 -7.61 -11.35 -7.36
CA VAL A 94 -7.57 -9.99 -7.90
C VAL A 94 -8.78 -9.23 -7.40
N CYS A 95 -8.52 -8.10 -6.76
CA CYS A 95 -9.57 -7.27 -6.18
C CYS A 95 -9.47 -5.83 -6.69
N CYS A 96 -10.61 -5.21 -6.94
CA CYS A 96 -10.75 -3.79 -7.22
C CYS A 96 -11.01 -3.03 -5.91
N LYS A 97 -9.97 -2.36 -5.40
CA LYS A 97 -9.97 -1.57 -4.17
C LYS A 97 -10.71 -0.24 -4.37
N PRO A 98 -11.56 0.20 -3.45
CA PRO A 98 -12.10 1.57 -3.47
C PRO A 98 -11.04 2.59 -3.07
N HIS A 99 -11.35 3.88 -3.30
CA HIS A 99 -10.62 5.01 -2.70
C HIS A 99 -10.66 4.93 -1.17
N PHE A 100 -9.76 5.61 -0.49
CA PHE A 100 -9.64 5.78 0.97
C PHE A 100 -9.34 4.51 1.76
N LEU A 101 -9.47 3.32 1.20
CA LEU A 101 -9.17 2.05 1.86
C LEU A 101 -7.68 1.69 1.70
N PRO A 102 -6.91 1.52 2.79
CA PRO A 102 -5.54 1.04 2.68
C PRO A 102 -5.51 -0.45 2.27
N VAL A 103 -4.45 -0.88 1.57
CA VAL A 103 -4.29 -2.30 1.18
C VAL A 103 -4.03 -3.18 2.40
N THR A 104 -3.20 -2.73 3.33
CA THR A 104 -2.85 -3.43 4.57
C THR A 104 -3.06 -2.52 5.78
N PRO A 105 -3.21 -3.06 6.99
CA PRO A 105 -3.33 -2.24 8.20
C PRO A 105 -2.21 -1.21 8.31
N VAL A 106 -2.55 0.07 8.44
CA VAL A 106 -1.60 1.19 8.53
C VAL A 106 -2.17 2.36 9.31
N GLY A 107 -1.33 3.03 10.13
CA GLY A 107 -1.75 4.21 10.91
C GLY A 107 -2.96 3.91 11.78
N ARG A 108 -4.03 4.71 11.64
CA ARG A 108 -5.30 4.57 12.35
C ARG A 108 -6.23 3.47 11.79
N PHE A 109 -5.87 2.84 10.68
CA PHE A 109 -6.66 1.78 10.04
C PHE A 109 -6.09 0.42 10.41
N VAL A 110 -6.83 -0.38 11.16
CA VAL A 110 -6.45 -1.72 11.62
C VAL A 110 -7.45 -2.78 11.19
N GLU A 111 -8.75 -2.51 11.23
CA GLU A 111 -9.82 -3.36 10.69
C GLU A 111 -10.12 -2.97 9.24
N GLN A 112 -10.23 -1.66 8.99
CA GLN A 112 -10.57 -1.08 7.70
C GLN A 112 -9.35 -1.11 6.76
N SER A 113 -8.96 -2.31 6.33
CA SER A 113 -7.97 -2.53 5.29
C SER A 113 -8.48 -3.57 4.30
N LEU A 114 -8.07 -3.45 3.03
CA LEU A 114 -8.48 -4.38 1.99
C LEU A 114 -8.13 -5.83 2.36
N LEU A 115 -6.93 -6.07 2.88
CA LEU A 115 -6.48 -7.39 3.30
C LEU A 115 -7.39 -7.99 4.38
N ASN A 116 -7.72 -7.22 5.43
CA ASN A 116 -8.55 -7.74 6.52
C ASN A 116 -9.99 -7.98 6.06
N ARG A 117 -10.55 -7.06 5.27
CA ARG A 117 -11.90 -7.25 4.71
C ARG A 117 -11.98 -8.49 3.82
N LEU A 118 -10.98 -8.70 2.95
CA LEU A 118 -10.93 -9.89 2.09
C LEU A 118 -10.77 -11.17 2.90
N ARG A 119 -9.87 -11.21 3.88
CA ARG A 119 -9.70 -12.38 4.75
C ARG A 119 -10.99 -12.74 5.48
N LEU A 120 -11.70 -11.75 6.01
CA LEU A 120 -12.97 -11.96 6.71
C LEU A 120 -14.08 -12.44 5.76
N SER A 121 -14.18 -11.89 4.56
CA SER A 121 -15.23 -12.22 3.60
C SER A 121 -15.01 -13.53 2.86
N THR A 122 -13.75 -13.94 2.66
CA THR A 122 -13.38 -15.14 1.89
C THR A 122 -12.94 -16.33 2.74
N GLY A 123 -12.59 -16.12 4.01
CA GLY A 123 -11.97 -17.14 4.86
C GLY A 123 -10.51 -17.47 4.49
N LEU A 124 -9.89 -16.75 3.57
CA LEU A 124 -8.51 -16.98 3.12
C LEU A 124 -7.51 -16.34 4.10
N HIS A 125 -7.18 -17.05 5.18
CA HIS A 125 -6.31 -16.53 6.24
C HIS A 125 -4.87 -16.28 5.77
N ASP A 126 -4.36 -17.06 4.82
CA ASP A 126 -3.02 -16.94 4.23
C ASP A 126 -2.91 -15.90 3.11
N LEU A 127 -3.99 -15.17 2.83
CA LEU A 127 -4.02 -14.12 1.81
C LEU A 127 -2.98 -13.04 2.11
N VAL A 128 -2.14 -12.71 1.11
CA VAL A 128 -1.09 -11.68 1.22
C VAL A 128 -1.07 -10.83 -0.05
N PRO A 129 -1.06 -9.50 0.04
CA PRO A 129 -0.94 -8.65 -1.13
C PRO A 129 0.45 -8.79 -1.76
N LEU A 130 0.50 -8.97 -3.08
CA LEU A 130 1.74 -9.06 -3.85
C LEU A 130 2.32 -7.67 -4.19
N HIS A 131 1.48 -6.65 -4.17
CA HIS A 131 1.86 -5.25 -4.29
C HIS A 131 0.87 -4.35 -3.54
N ARG A 132 1.17 -3.07 -3.48
CA ARG A 132 0.29 -2.07 -2.85
C ARG A 132 0.08 -0.90 -3.79
N ILE A 133 -1.07 -0.26 -3.64
CA ILE A 133 -1.39 1.07 -4.14
C ILE A 133 -1.71 1.98 -2.94
N ASP A 134 -1.65 3.29 -3.13
CA ASP A 134 -1.89 4.24 -2.04
C ASP A 134 -3.32 4.10 -1.49
N ARG A 135 -3.54 4.54 -0.27
CA ARG A 135 -4.85 4.54 0.38
C ARG A 135 -5.89 5.27 -0.48
N GLU A 136 -5.52 6.44 -0.99
CA GLU A 136 -6.37 7.30 -1.82
C GLU A 136 -6.57 6.76 -3.25
N THR A 137 -5.66 5.94 -3.77
CA THR A 137 -5.75 5.35 -5.12
C THR A 137 -6.74 4.20 -5.13
N ALA A 138 -7.66 4.19 -6.10
CA ALA A 138 -8.53 3.05 -6.34
C ALA A 138 -7.96 2.08 -7.39
N GLY A 139 -8.58 0.89 -7.54
CA GLY A 139 -8.30 -0.05 -8.61
C GLY A 139 -7.63 -1.34 -8.18
N LEU A 140 -6.96 -1.98 -9.13
CA LEU A 140 -6.53 -3.36 -9.02
C LEU A 140 -5.43 -3.59 -7.98
N VAL A 141 -5.63 -4.61 -7.16
CA VAL A 141 -4.62 -5.18 -6.25
C VAL A 141 -4.62 -6.69 -6.42
N LEU A 142 -3.43 -7.26 -6.62
CA LEU A 142 -3.19 -8.69 -6.73
C LEU A 142 -2.72 -9.26 -5.39
N PHE A 143 -3.33 -10.36 -4.98
CA PHE A 143 -3.00 -11.11 -3.77
C PHE A 143 -2.55 -12.52 -4.12
N SER A 144 -1.66 -13.09 -3.30
CA SER A 144 -1.35 -14.52 -3.29
C SER A 144 -2.30 -15.22 -2.33
N VAL A 145 -2.94 -16.28 -2.79
CA VAL A 145 -3.75 -17.20 -1.99
C VAL A 145 -2.86 -18.33 -1.46
N ASN A 146 -2.01 -18.90 -2.31
CA ASN A 146 -1.18 -20.06 -2.00
C ASN A 146 0.21 -19.67 -1.45
N PRO A 147 0.55 -20.03 -0.20
CA PRO A 147 1.87 -19.73 0.38
C PRO A 147 3.05 -20.38 -0.37
N THR A 148 2.84 -21.58 -0.95
CA THR A 148 3.93 -22.38 -1.57
C THR A 148 4.42 -21.80 -2.91
N THR A 149 3.55 -21.10 -3.63
CA THR A 149 3.86 -20.48 -4.93
C THR A 149 4.10 -18.98 -4.84
N ARG A 150 3.84 -18.38 -3.69
CA ARG A 150 3.89 -16.93 -3.42
C ARG A 150 5.18 -16.27 -3.89
N SER A 151 6.33 -16.89 -3.66
CA SER A 151 7.64 -16.36 -4.06
C SER A 151 7.73 -16.13 -5.56
N ARG A 152 7.16 -17.03 -6.38
CA ARG A 152 7.16 -16.92 -7.85
C ARG A 152 6.43 -15.66 -8.32
N TYR A 153 5.29 -15.31 -7.68
CA TYR A 153 4.56 -14.09 -7.98
C TYR A 153 5.27 -12.82 -7.50
N TYR A 154 5.94 -12.85 -6.33
CA TYR A 154 6.78 -11.72 -5.90
C TYR A 154 7.93 -11.46 -6.88
N ASP A 155 8.52 -12.50 -7.44
CA ASP A 155 9.60 -12.37 -8.43
C ASP A 155 9.15 -11.67 -9.71
N LEU A 156 7.89 -11.81 -10.15
CA LEU A 156 7.34 -11.04 -11.28
C LEU A 156 7.42 -9.53 -11.03
N PHE A 157 7.03 -9.09 -9.83
CA PHE A 157 7.12 -7.66 -9.46
C PHE A 157 8.57 -7.20 -9.35
N LYS A 158 9.44 -8.02 -8.76
CA LYS A 158 10.87 -7.72 -8.61
C LYS A 158 11.57 -7.59 -9.95
N ARG A 159 11.23 -8.43 -10.93
CA ARG A 159 11.79 -8.41 -12.29
C ARG A 159 11.09 -7.42 -13.23
N GLY A 160 10.00 -6.76 -12.77
CA GLY A 160 9.25 -5.82 -13.60
C GLY A 160 8.42 -6.48 -14.71
N GLU A 161 8.08 -7.75 -14.56
CA GLU A 161 7.31 -8.55 -15.53
C GLU A 161 5.80 -8.36 -15.41
N VAL A 162 5.35 -7.60 -14.40
CA VAL A 162 3.95 -7.19 -14.26
C VAL A 162 3.75 -5.85 -14.93
N ARG A 163 2.98 -5.83 -16.02
CA ARG A 163 2.55 -4.60 -16.69
C ARG A 163 1.41 -3.97 -15.91
N LYS A 164 1.56 -2.71 -15.59
CA LYS A 164 0.58 -1.92 -14.83
C LYS A 164 0.20 -0.70 -15.65
N GLU A 165 -1.09 -0.43 -15.76
CA GLU A 165 -1.59 0.80 -16.35
C GLU A 165 -2.52 1.49 -15.35
N TYR A 166 -2.35 2.79 -15.23
CA TYR A 166 -3.18 3.65 -14.40
C TYR A 166 -3.85 4.70 -15.26
N GLN A 167 -4.96 5.20 -14.79
CA GLN A 167 -5.61 6.40 -15.29
C GLN A 167 -5.61 7.48 -14.24
N ALA A 168 -5.43 8.73 -14.67
CA ALA A 168 -5.59 9.90 -13.82
C ALA A 168 -6.34 11.00 -14.53
N LEU A 169 -7.02 11.84 -13.75
CA LEU A 169 -7.57 13.11 -14.23
C LEU A 169 -6.79 14.26 -13.60
N ALA A 170 -6.42 15.23 -14.40
CA ALA A 170 -5.72 16.42 -13.94
C ALA A 170 -6.18 17.67 -14.73
N PRO A 171 -6.22 18.86 -14.11
CA PRO A 171 -6.51 20.09 -14.83
C PRO A 171 -5.49 20.35 -15.94
N VAL A 172 -5.95 20.78 -17.11
CA VAL A 172 -5.14 21.16 -18.27
C VAL A 172 -5.63 22.51 -18.76
N ALA A 173 -4.94 23.56 -18.34
CA ALA A 173 -5.34 24.94 -18.67
C ALA A 173 -5.16 25.28 -20.16
N ALA A 174 -4.15 24.68 -20.81
CA ALA A 174 -3.90 24.81 -22.25
C ALA A 174 -3.36 23.49 -22.78
N LEU A 175 -3.73 23.13 -24.01
CA LEU A 175 -3.23 21.92 -24.65
C LEU A 175 -1.71 21.97 -24.78
N PRO A 176 -0.97 21.01 -24.19
CA PRO A 176 0.46 21.00 -24.32
C PRO A 176 0.87 20.58 -25.73
N ALA A 177 1.97 21.14 -26.24
CA ALA A 177 2.54 20.75 -27.53
C ALA A 177 2.96 19.27 -27.58
N ARG A 178 3.22 18.68 -26.42
CA ARG A 178 3.61 17.27 -26.22
C ARG A 178 2.53 16.56 -25.45
N ARG A 179 2.18 15.34 -25.89
CA ARG A 179 1.20 14.47 -25.19
C ARG A 179 1.81 13.21 -24.59
N HIS A 180 3.09 12.94 -24.83
CA HIS A 180 3.81 11.79 -24.30
C HIS A 180 5.05 12.24 -23.56
N TRP A 181 5.27 11.67 -22.36
CA TRP A 181 6.44 11.95 -21.52
C TRP A 181 6.99 10.64 -20.98
N ARG A 182 8.31 10.52 -20.98
CA ARG A 182 9.05 9.56 -20.18
C ARG A 182 9.67 10.32 -19.03
N VAL A 183 9.29 10.00 -17.81
CA VAL A 183 9.79 10.65 -16.60
C VAL A 183 10.72 9.68 -15.88
N GLU A 184 11.94 10.11 -15.66
CA GLU A 184 12.98 9.35 -14.97
C GLU A 184 13.65 10.26 -13.94
N ASN A 185 13.61 9.88 -12.67
CA ASN A 185 14.21 10.66 -11.60
C ASN A 185 14.54 9.78 -10.39
N ARG A 186 15.08 10.42 -9.35
CA ARG A 186 15.30 9.80 -8.05
C ARG A 186 14.27 10.30 -7.06
N LEU A 187 13.42 9.39 -6.58
CA LEU A 187 12.43 9.63 -5.53
C LEU A 187 12.96 9.14 -4.19
N VAL A 188 12.89 9.99 -3.18
CA VAL A 188 13.21 9.67 -1.78
C VAL A 188 12.11 10.19 -0.87
N PRO A 189 12.00 9.69 0.39
CA PRO A 189 11.14 10.31 1.40
C PRO A 189 11.46 11.80 1.54
N GLY A 190 10.43 12.61 1.70
CA GLY A 190 10.52 14.07 1.84
C GLY A 190 10.08 14.54 3.22
N GLU A 191 9.84 15.82 3.31
CA GLU A 191 9.26 16.49 4.47
C GLU A 191 7.84 16.98 4.13
N PRO A 192 6.83 16.60 4.95
CA PRO A 192 6.87 15.61 6.01
C PRO A 192 7.07 14.18 5.48
N TRP A 193 7.54 13.30 6.32
CA TRP A 193 7.99 11.92 6.02
C TRP A 193 7.04 11.07 5.16
N PHE A 194 5.76 11.38 5.10
CA PHE A 194 4.75 10.67 4.30
C PHE A 194 4.65 11.19 2.86
N ARG A 195 5.41 12.24 2.49
CA ARG A 195 5.56 12.71 1.11
C ARG A 195 6.83 12.15 0.50
N MET A 196 6.85 12.17 -0.83
CA MET A 196 8.05 11.88 -1.62
C MET A 196 8.53 13.16 -2.30
N GLN A 197 9.84 13.24 -2.54
CA GLN A 197 10.48 14.34 -3.26
C GLN A 197 11.46 13.84 -4.30
N VAL A 198 11.67 14.63 -5.34
CA VAL A 198 12.69 14.40 -6.36
C VAL A 198 13.98 15.03 -5.88
N VAL A 199 15.07 14.26 -5.96
CA VAL A 199 16.43 14.75 -5.65
C VAL A 199 17.40 14.35 -6.76
N PRO A 200 18.55 15.03 -6.90
CA PRO A 200 19.63 14.59 -7.78
C PRO A 200 20.16 13.21 -7.43
N GLY A 201 20.63 12.44 -8.41
CA GLY A 201 21.31 11.17 -8.22
C GLY A 201 20.78 10.04 -9.11
N ALA A 202 21.20 8.80 -8.84
CA ALA A 202 20.87 7.65 -9.66
C ALA A 202 19.34 7.43 -9.74
N VAL A 203 18.83 7.29 -10.96
CA VAL A 203 17.41 7.10 -11.27
C VAL A 203 16.88 5.82 -10.59
N ASN A 204 15.81 5.96 -9.83
CA ASN A 204 15.12 4.84 -9.17
C ASN A 204 13.61 4.81 -9.46
N ALA A 205 13.07 5.80 -10.17
CA ALA A 205 11.67 5.90 -10.55
C ALA A 205 11.55 6.23 -12.04
N ARG A 206 10.74 5.42 -12.77
CA ARG A 206 10.50 5.56 -14.21
C ARG A 206 9.03 5.35 -14.50
N SER A 207 8.46 6.27 -15.30
CA SER A 207 7.07 6.16 -15.79
C SER A 207 6.96 6.68 -17.22
N GLU A 208 6.11 6.03 -17.98
CA GLU A 208 5.60 6.55 -19.25
C GLU A 208 4.22 7.15 -19.00
N ILE A 209 3.98 8.34 -19.55
CA ILE A 209 2.79 9.14 -19.32
C ILE A 209 2.28 9.65 -20.66
N GLU A 210 0.98 9.50 -20.89
CA GLU A 210 0.30 9.97 -22.09
C GLU A 210 -0.96 10.74 -21.72
N LEU A 211 -1.13 11.93 -22.30
CA LEU A 211 -2.38 12.67 -22.28
C LEU A 211 -3.25 12.17 -23.45
N THR A 212 -4.27 11.38 -23.14
CA THR A 212 -5.13 10.73 -24.15
C THR A 212 -6.24 11.66 -24.63
N GLU A 213 -6.79 12.45 -23.71
CA GLU A 213 -7.98 13.26 -24.00
C GLU A 213 -7.99 14.52 -23.12
N VAL A 214 -8.58 15.60 -23.60
CA VAL A 214 -8.94 16.79 -22.78
C VAL A 214 -10.38 17.17 -23.08
N VAL A 215 -11.19 17.20 -22.03
CA VAL A 215 -12.60 17.62 -22.08
C VAL A 215 -12.83 18.62 -20.96
N ASP A 216 -13.40 19.76 -21.27
CA ASP A 216 -13.76 20.83 -20.32
C ASP A 216 -12.60 21.26 -19.40
N GLY A 217 -11.38 21.35 -19.94
CA GLY A 217 -10.20 21.72 -19.19
C GLY A 217 -9.65 20.62 -18.28
N LEU A 218 -10.19 19.40 -18.36
CA LEU A 218 -9.77 18.23 -17.61
C LEU A 218 -9.11 17.22 -18.55
N GLY A 219 -7.84 16.93 -18.32
CA GLY A 219 -7.04 15.95 -19.06
C GLY A 219 -7.17 14.56 -18.47
N ARG A 220 -7.39 13.56 -19.33
CA ARG A 220 -7.29 12.13 -18.99
C ARG A 220 -5.90 11.64 -19.35
N PHE A 221 -5.21 11.09 -18.37
CA PHE A 221 -3.85 10.58 -18.54
C PHE A 221 -3.83 9.06 -18.41
N ARG A 222 -3.11 8.41 -19.30
CA ARG A 222 -2.68 7.01 -19.21
C ARG A 222 -1.26 6.99 -18.66
N LEU A 223 -1.01 6.18 -17.63
CA LEU A 223 0.23 6.15 -16.87
C LEU A 223 0.73 4.71 -16.77
N ALA A 224 1.93 4.43 -17.26
CA ALA A 224 2.58 3.13 -17.18
C ALA A 224 3.85 3.23 -16.31
N PRO A 225 3.77 2.89 -14.99
CA PRO A 225 4.93 2.88 -14.13
C PRO A 225 5.80 1.65 -14.41
N LEU A 226 7.07 1.87 -14.78
CA LEU A 226 8.09 0.84 -14.95
C LEU A 226 8.74 0.43 -13.62
N THR A 227 8.63 1.27 -12.61
CA THR A 227 9.04 1.05 -11.22
C THR A 227 7.85 1.24 -10.29
N GLY A 228 8.00 0.95 -8.99
CA GLY A 228 6.90 1.03 -8.00
C GLY A 228 7.26 1.83 -6.74
N LYS A 229 7.77 3.06 -6.89
CA LYS A 229 8.05 3.92 -5.73
C LYS A 229 6.77 4.52 -5.17
N THR A 230 6.75 4.74 -3.86
CA THR A 230 5.64 5.43 -3.16
C THR A 230 5.32 6.75 -3.85
N HIS A 231 4.05 7.04 -4.07
CA HIS A 231 3.53 8.25 -4.72
C HIS A 231 4.13 8.57 -6.11
N GLN A 232 4.81 7.61 -6.75
CA GLN A 232 5.57 7.86 -7.99
C GLN A 232 4.76 8.61 -9.05
N LEU A 233 3.58 8.12 -9.40
CA LEU A 233 2.73 8.71 -10.43
C LEU A 233 2.22 10.10 -10.06
N ARG A 234 1.92 10.31 -8.78
CA ARG A 234 1.48 11.61 -8.24
C ARG A 234 2.58 12.66 -8.37
N VAL A 235 3.79 12.31 -7.96
CA VAL A 235 4.98 13.20 -8.07
C VAL A 235 5.32 13.46 -9.53
N HIS A 236 5.31 12.44 -10.38
CA HIS A 236 5.65 12.59 -11.80
C HIS A 236 4.66 13.50 -12.53
N LEU A 237 3.34 13.29 -12.39
CA LEU A 237 2.33 14.16 -13.01
C LEU A 237 2.40 15.58 -12.48
N SER A 238 2.54 15.73 -11.17
CA SER A 238 2.70 17.06 -10.54
C SER A 238 3.96 17.78 -11.06
N GLY A 239 5.06 17.06 -11.23
CA GLY A 239 6.32 17.60 -11.78
C GLY A 239 6.23 18.03 -13.25
N LEU A 240 5.30 17.45 -14.02
CA LEU A 240 4.99 17.86 -15.40
C LEU A 240 4.04 19.07 -15.47
N GLY A 241 3.55 19.57 -14.33
CA GLY A 241 2.58 20.65 -14.27
C GLY A 241 1.11 20.19 -14.34
N PHE A 242 0.85 18.89 -14.24
CA PHE A 242 -0.50 18.31 -14.25
C PHE A 242 -0.81 17.59 -12.91
N PRO A 243 -0.95 18.32 -11.79
CA PRO A 243 -1.27 17.70 -10.51
C PRO A 243 -2.60 16.96 -10.61
N ILE A 244 -2.63 15.73 -10.08
CA ILE A 244 -3.84 14.89 -10.13
C ILE A 244 -4.98 15.61 -9.37
N LEU A 245 -6.15 15.59 -9.93
CA LEU A 245 -7.34 16.22 -9.32
C LEU A 245 -7.62 15.60 -7.94
N ASN A 246 -7.85 16.45 -6.95
CA ASN A 246 -8.06 16.13 -5.54
C ASN A 246 -6.82 15.51 -4.84
N ASP A 247 -5.61 15.69 -5.38
CA ASP A 247 -4.39 15.29 -4.67
C ASP A 247 -4.10 16.27 -3.53
N ARG A 248 -4.20 15.79 -2.27
CA ARG A 248 -3.97 16.61 -1.07
C ARG A 248 -2.48 16.70 -0.68
N LEU A 249 -1.61 15.94 -1.36
CA LEU A 249 -0.19 15.91 -1.06
C LEU A 249 0.65 16.67 -2.09
N TYR A 250 0.23 16.71 -3.35
CA TYR A 250 1.00 17.30 -4.46
C TYR A 250 0.16 18.25 -5.33
N PRO A 251 0.74 19.36 -5.81
CA PRO A 251 2.12 19.82 -5.62
C PRO A 251 2.38 20.37 -4.22
N ARG A 252 1.34 20.79 -3.51
CA ARG A 252 1.43 21.38 -2.18
C ARG A 252 0.62 20.54 -1.20
N LEU A 253 1.20 20.35 -0.01
CA LEU A 253 0.46 19.73 1.10
C LEU A 253 -0.72 20.63 1.48
N GLN A 254 -1.91 20.06 1.45
CA GLN A 254 -3.12 20.70 1.96
C GLN A 254 -3.27 20.36 3.45
N ASP A 255 -3.98 21.20 4.19
CA ASP A 255 -4.26 20.98 5.60
C ASP A 255 -4.86 19.59 5.84
N GLN A 256 -4.49 18.99 6.98
CA GLN A 256 -5.05 17.72 7.41
C GLN A 256 -6.50 17.94 7.87
N ALA A 257 -7.43 17.82 6.94
CA ALA A 257 -8.85 17.74 7.21
C ALA A 257 -9.30 16.26 7.20
N PRO A 258 -10.46 15.92 7.78
CA PRO A 258 -11.08 14.60 7.60
C PRO A 258 -11.16 14.18 6.13
N ASP A 259 -11.32 12.90 5.88
CA ASP A 259 -11.52 12.42 4.52
C ASP A 259 -12.81 13.01 3.93
N ASP A 260 -12.69 13.56 2.74
CA ASP A 260 -13.84 14.02 1.94
C ASP A 260 -14.15 12.93 0.91
N PHE A 261 -15.13 12.10 1.21
CA PHE A 261 -15.50 10.96 0.40
C PHE A 261 -16.11 11.33 -0.95
N ASP A 262 -16.57 12.57 -1.12
CA ASP A 262 -17.11 13.09 -2.39
C ASP A 262 -16.00 13.58 -3.33
N ARG A 263 -14.80 13.81 -2.78
CA ARG A 263 -13.64 14.30 -3.55
C ARG A 263 -12.44 13.35 -3.51
N PRO A 264 -12.59 12.10 -4.01
CA PRO A 264 -11.49 11.14 -4.05
C PRO A 264 -10.38 11.61 -4.99
N LEU A 265 -9.14 11.20 -4.69
CA LEU A 265 -8.01 11.34 -5.61
C LEU A 265 -8.34 10.71 -6.96
N ARG A 266 -8.27 11.46 -8.05
CA ARG A 266 -8.61 10.96 -9.39
C ARG A 266 -7.45 10.14 -10.00
N LEU A 267 -7.08 9.05 -9.30
CA LEU A 267 -6.05 8.08 -9.71
C LEU A 267 -6.59 6.66 -9.55
N LEU A 268 -6.52 5.87 -10.63
CA LEU A 268 -7.06 4.52 -10.72
C LEU A 268 -6.02 3.56 -11.29
N ALA A 269 -5.73 2.46 -10.59
CA ALA A 269 -5.01 1.31 -11.12
C ALA A 269 -5.95 0.54 -12.07
N ARG A 270 -5.86 0.84 -13.37
CA ARG A 270 -6.84 0.44 -14.38
C ARG A 270 -6.63 -0.98 -14.89
N ARG A 271 -5.39 -1.34 -15.21
CA ARG A 271 -5.05 -2.63 -15.85
C ARG A 271 -3.82 -3.24 -15.21
N LEU A 272 -3.83 -4.55 -15.13
CA LEU A 272 -2.73 -5.36 -14.63
C LEU A 272 -2.62 -6.61 -15.51
N ALA A 273 -1.43 -6.85 -16.07
CA ALA A 273 -1.19 -8.01 -16.94
C ALA A 273 0.17 -8.65 -16.65
N PHE A 274 0.21 -9.97 -16.69
CA PHE A 274 1.42 -10.77 -16.47
C PHE A 274 1.24 -12.18 -17.05
N VAL A 275 2.33 -12.92 -17.19
CA VAL A 275 2.29 -14.37 -17.44
C VAL A 275 2.30 -15.06 -16.07
N ASP A 276 1.30 -15.90 -15.83
CA ASP A 276 1.17 -16.63 -14.57
C ASP A 276 2.36 -17.58 -14.39
N PRO A 277 3.16 -17.44 -13.32
CA PRO A 277 4.42 -18.18 -13.16
C PRO A 277 4.22 -19.64 -12.74
N VAL A 278 2.97 -20.05 -12.47
CA VAL A 278 2.61 -21.44 -12.12
C VAL A 278 2.05 -22.17 -13.34
N THR A 279 1.15 -21.52 -14.07
CA THR A 279 0.42 -22.12 -15.19
C THR A 279 0.96 -21.76 -16.57
N GLY A 280 1.78 -20.71 -16.69
CA GLY A 280 2.27 -20.18 -17.97
C GLY A 280 1.21 -19.41 -18.78
N VAL A 281 0.00 -19.28 -18.27
CA VAL A 281 -1.10 -18.59 -18.95
C VAL A 281 -0.95 -17.08 -18.85
N SER A 282 -1.17 -16.37 -19.96
CA SER A 282 -1.26 -14.90 -19.93
C SER A 282 -2.52 -14.45 -19.21
N ARG A 283 -2.35 -13.66 -18.18
CA ARG A 283 -3.43 -13.09 -17.36
C ARG A 283 -3.51 -11.59 -17.58
N GLU A 284 -4.71 -11.10 -17.75
CA GLU A 284 -5.01 -9.68 -17.85
C GLU A 284 -6.30 -9.37 -17.10
N PHE A 285 -6.24 -8.31 -16.28
CA PHE A 285 -7.34 -7.84 -15.48
C PHE A 285 -7.54 -6.34 -15.70
N GLN A 286 -8.81 -5.93 -15.75
CA GLN A 286 -9.19 -4.53 -15.88
C GLN A 286 -10.13 -4.15 -14.75
N SER A 287 -9.90 -2.97 -14.17
CA SER A 287 -10.82 -2.41 -13.17
C SER A 287 -12.15 -2.04 -13.80
N ASP A 288 -13.22 -2.35 -13.11
CA ASP A 288 -14.57 -1.96 -13.46
C ASP A 288 -14.98 -0.58 -12.91
N ARG A 289 -14.08 0.07 -12.16
CA ARG A 289 -14.29 1.46 -11.70
C ARG A 289 -13.94 2.45 -12.79
N GLU A 290 -14.63 3.58 -12.76
CA GLU A 290 -14.38 4.72 -13.62
C GLU A 290 -13.90 5.92 -12.79
N LEU A 291 -13.09 6.79 -13.41
CA LEU A 291 -12.80 8.12 -12.88
C LEU A 291 -13.86 9.08 -13.42
N LEU A 292 -14.86 9.36 -12.61
CA LEU A 292 -15.93 10.30 -12.92
C LEU A 292 -15.52 11.73 -12.60
#